data_9bebc838ed15c880c550bd6b8d322aaa
#
_entry.id   9bebc838ed15c880c550bd6b8d322aaa
#
_cell.length_a   1.000
_cell.length_b   1.000
_cell.length_c   1.000
_cell.angle_alpha   90.00
_cell.angle_beta   90.00
_cell.angle_gamma   90.00
#
_symmetry.space_group_name_H-M   'P 1'
#
loop_
_entity.id
_entity.type
_entity.pdbx_description
1 polymer ?
#
loop_
_entity_poly.entity_id
_entity_poly.type
_entity_poly.pdbx_seq_one_letter_code
_entity_poly.pdbx_strand_id
1 'polypeptide(L)'
;MADFTIDFEPVGRRGKCQKNESLLACARQLGIGISSICGGEGTCHSCKLQVLSGTVSKPTPNEHEAFTSQELKDGWRLACQAYPTSDCKIAVPAESMTTPQRVQVEGLEVKVTPEPSVRVYRLQLAAPSLEAPQADADRLLKALNQQHKLRCTRIDIGALRTISDQLRSWKWKSQAVVRNGKVIAILPPKSRQLGLAIDLGTTKVAGYLVDLSNGQTLAVKGIMNPQISYGEDIISRITRVVKSPDEGVRLQKLAVDAINDLSTDLCAEAGAKPEEIVEAVVVGNTAMHHLLLRLPVKQLVLSPFVPAVSQALEVKAGELGLNIPPGACVYLLPNIAGFVGADHVSMLLATDAWQAKKTTVALDIGTNTEVSLICKGKITATSCASGPAFEGGHIKYGMRAATGAIERLRIDGDKIQYQTIDGAPPVGICGSGILDTLAQLYLAKIIDAGGRMTNNRPRVRAYKGQHEFILVDKEERNGKPAITITQHDVRELQLAKAAIRTGIQVLLETSG
;
A
#
# COMPACT_ATOMS: atom_id res chain seq x y z
N MET A 1 -33.32 10.32 12.57
CA MET A 1 -32.33 9.80 13.53
C MET A 1 -31.58 11.00 14.06
N ALA A 2 -31.15 11.00 15.32
CA ALA A 2 -30.45 12.19 15.87
C ALA A 2 -29.00 12.17 15.33
N ASP A 3 -28.62 13.22 14.61
CA ASP A 3 -27.27 13.45 14.13
C ASP A 3 -26.59 14.47 15.04
N PHE A 4 -25.37 14.21 15.42
CA PHE A 4 -24.53 15.12 16.19
C PHE A 4 -23.45 15.75 15.32
N THR A 5 -23.08 16.97 15.62
CA THR A 5 -22.00 17.67 14.95
C THR A 5 -20.68 17.37 15.66
N ILE A 6 -19.71 16.79 14.95
CA ILE A 6 -18.40 16.48 15.51
C ILE A 6 -17.35 17.37 14.82
N ASP A 7 -16.54 18.02 15.65
CA ASP A 7 -15.43 18.89 15.25
C ASP A 7 -14.10 18.22 15.63
N PHE A 8 -13.28 17.86 14.63
CA PHE A 8 -12.00 17.17 14.85
C PHE A 8 -10.83 18.14 14.74
N GLU A 9 -10.09 18.32 15.83
CA GLU A 9 -8.88 19.13 15.89
C GLU A 9 -7.61 18.26 16.04
N PRO A 10 -6.44 18.70 15.58
CA PRO A 10 -6.15 19.96 14.88
C PRO A 10 -6.47 19.92 13.38
N VAL A 11 -7.16 18.87 12.89
CA VAL A 11 -7.44 18.65 11.47
C VAL A 11 -8.38 19.71 10.89
N GLY A 12 -9.17 20.39 11.75
CA GLY A 12 -10.10 21.43 11.36
C GLY A 12 -11.28 20.94 10.50
N ARG A 13 -11.64 19.64 10.61
CA ARG A 13 -12.79 19.08 9.88
C ARG A 13 -13.98 18.88 10.79
N ARG A 14 -15.11 19.35 10.31
CA ARG A 14 -16.39 19.30 11.01
C ARG A 14 -17.45 18.62 10.16
N GLY A 15 -18.25 17.75 10.75
CA GLY A 15 -19.35 17.08 10.04
C GLY A 15 -20.36 16.42 10.96
N LYS A 16 -21.39 15.84 10.37
CA LYS A 16 -22.44 15.13 11.10
C LYS A 16 -22.11 13.66 11.28
N CYS A 17 -22.43 13.13 12.44
CA CYS A 17 -22.25 11.75 12.87
C CYS A 17 -23.57 11.23 13.44
N GLN A 18 -23.97 10.04 13.05
CA GLN A 18 -25.18 9.42 13.58
C GLN A 18 -24.92 8.86 14.99
N LYS A 19 -25.94 8.87 15.83
CA LYS A 19 -25.86 8.39 17.22
C LYS A 19 -25.30 6.95 17.37
N ASN A 20 -25.50 6.11 16.37
CA ASN A 20 -25.06 4.71 16.33
C ASN A 20 -23.76 4.50 15.57
N GLU A 21 -23.08 5.55 15.16
CA GLU A 21 -21.78 5.50 14.53
C GLU A 21 -20.67 5.83 15.52
N SER A 22 -19.57 5.06 15.50
CA SER A 22 -18.41 5.36 16.33
C SER A 22 -17.69 6.62 15.84
N LEU A 23 -16.97 7.32 16.72
CA LEU A 23 -16.13 8.45 16.33
C LEU A 23 -15.09 8.08 15.25
N LEU A 24 -14.64 6.83 15.22
CA LEU A 24 -13.77 6.31 14.16
C LEU A 24 -14.50 6.27 12.81
N ALA A 25 -15.75 5.82 12.78
CA ALA A 25 -16.55 5.80 11.55
C ALA A 25 -16.83 7.22 11.03
N CYS A 26 -17.16 8.14 11.94
CA CYS A 26 -17.35 9.55 11.62
C CYS A 26 -16.08 10.20 11.06
N ALA A 27 -14.92 9.96 11.70
CA ALA A 27 -13.64 10.46 11.22
C ALA A 27 -13.35 9.97 9.79
N ARG A 28 -13.62 8.69 9.51
CA ARG A 28 -13.45 8.09 8.16
C ARG A 28 -14.34 8.75 7.11
N GLN A 29 -15.62 8.98 7.42
CA GLN A 29 -16.54 9.67 6.50
C GLN A 29 -16.08 11.09 6.18
N LEU A 30 -15.45 11.76 7.13
CA LEU A 30 -14.88 13.10 6.96
C LEU A 30 -13.47 13.07 6.34
N GLY A 31 -12.96 11.88 5.95
CA GLY A 31 -11.64 11.74 5.38
C GLY A 31 -10.50 12.02 6.37
N ILE A 32 -10.74 11.79 7.67
CA ILE A 32 -9.73 11.91 8.72
C ILE A 32 -9.17 10.53 8.98
N GLY A 33 -7.87 10.35 8.74
CA GLY A 33 -7.17 9.11 9.01
C GLY A 33 -6.86 8.98 10.51
N ILE A 34 -7.55 8.09 11.21
CA ILE A 34 -7.20 7.66 12.57
C ILE A 34 -6.73 6.22 12.51
N SER A 35 -5.56 5.94 13.08
CA SER A 35 -4.99 4.60 13.14
C SER A 35 -5.90 3.62 13.86
N SER A 36 -6.10 2.42 13.29
CA SER A 36 -6.98 1.40 13.86
C SER A 36 -6.51 0.02 13.43
N ILE A 37 -5.45 -0.48 14.04
CA ILE A 37 -4.78 -1.73 13.70
C ILE A 37 -5.74 -2.93 13.72
N CYS A 38 -6.59 -3.01 14.74
CA CYS A 38 -7.59 -4.08 14.88
C CYS A 38 -8.85 -3.90 14.02
N GLY A 39 -8.88 -2.92 13.12
CA GLY A 39 -10.05 -2.66 12.29
C GLY A 39 -11.28 -2.10 13.04
N GLY A 40 -11.14 -1.72 14.31
CA GLY A 40 -12.23 -1.16 15.13
C GLY A 40 -12.75 -2.08 16.25
N GLU A 41 -12.09 -3.22 16.48
CA GLU A 41 -12.47 -4.18 17.56
C GLU A 41 -12.11 -3.69 18.97
N GLY A 42 -11.32 -2.60 19.11
CA GLY A 42 -10.94 -2.00 20.40
C GLY A 42 -9.73 -2.62 21.09
N THR A 43 -9.09 -3.62 20.48
CA THR A 43 -8.03 -4.41 21.11
C THR A 43 -6.61 -3.87 20.90
N CYS A 44 -6.37 -3.04 19.88
CA CYS A 44 -5.04 -2.53 19.56
C CYS A 44 -4.66 -1.21 20.26
N HIS A 45 -5.64 -0.52 20.82
CA HIS A 45 -5.52 0.77 21.51
C HIS A 45 -4.85 1.90 20.72
N SER A 46 -4.78 1.80 19.37
CA SER A 46 -4.09 2.80 18.53
C SER A 46 -4.96 3.99 18.15
N CYS A 47 -6.29 3.86 18.18
CA CYS A 47 -7.21 4.91 17.78
C CYS A 47 -7.58 5.87 18.94
N LYS A 48 -6.58 6.32 19.71
CA LYS A 48 -6.78 7.23 20.84
C LYS A 48 -7.22 8.61 20.37
N LEU A 49 -8.15 9.19 21.09
CA LEU A 49 -8.56 10.57 20.93
C LEU A 49 -9.00 11.14 22.30
N GLN A 50 -9.12 12.46 22.37
CA GLN A 50 -9.58 13.14 23.58
C GLN A 50 -10.85 13.96 23.29
N VAL A 51 -11.89 13.74 24.05
CA VAL A 51 -13.12 14.54 24.01
C VAL A 51 -12.89 15.85 24.77
N LEU A 52 -12.76 16.96 24.04
CA LEU A 52 -12.52 18.28 24.63
C LEU A 52 -13.80 18.92 25.14
N SER A 53 -14.93 18.69 24.45
CA SER A 53 -16.25 19.12 24.88
C SER A 53 -17.33 18.23 24.29
N GLY A 54 -18.51 18.22 24.90
CA GLY A 54 -19.61 17.33 24.56
C GLY A 54 -19.57 16.02 25.34
N THR A 55 -20.42 15.07 24.95
CA THR A 55 -20.56 13.78 25.64
C THR A 55 -20.57 12.63 24.65
N VAL A 56 -20.00 11.50 25.09
CA VAL A 56 -19.95 10.25 24.34
C VAL A 56 -20.43 9.09 25.21
N SER A 57 -20.61 7.92 24.64
CA SER A 57 -20.98 6.69 25.36
C SER A 57 -20.10 6.42 26.58
N LYS A 58 -20.57 5.62 27.54
CA LYS A 58 -19.75 5.19 28.70
C LYS A 58 -18.54 4.40 28.24
N PRO A 59 -17.41 4.47 28.95
CA PRO A 59 -16.23 3.68 28.66
C PRO A 59 -16.52 2.18 28.61
N THR A 60 -15.91 1.48 27.65
CA THR A 60 -16.00 0.03 27.48
C THR A 60 -14.89 -0.68 28.31
N PRO A 61 -14.99 -2.01 28.52
CA PRO A 61 -13.89 -2.77 29.16
C PRO A 61 -12.54 -2.56 28.47
N ASN A 62 -12.48 -2.58 27.14
CA ASN A 62 -11.25 -2.33 26.38
C ASN A 62 -10.66 -0.93 26.64
N GLU A 63 -11.50 0.06 26.90
CA GLU A 63 -11.04 1.41 27.23
C GLU A 63 -10.50 1.50 28.67
N HIS A 64 -11.04 0.70 29.58
CA HIS A 64 -10.48 0.57 30.93
C HIS A 64 -9.13 -0.15 30.96
N GLU A 65 -8.84 -1.00 29.97
CA GLU A 65 -7.52 -1.59 29.77
C GLU A 65 -6.55 -0.61 29.10
N ALA A 66 -7.07 0.22 28.17
CA ALA A 66 -6.26 1.15 27.39
C ALA A 66 -5.84 2.40 28.17
N PHE A 67 -6.65 2.83 29.15
CA PHE A 67 -6.53 4.12 29.86
C PHE A 67 -6.64 3.97 31.36
N THR A 68 -5.91 4.80 32.07
CA THR A 68 -6.09 4.97 33.51
C THR A 68 -7.42 5.64 33.85
N SER A 69 -7.90 5.50 35.10
CA SER A 69 -9.11 6.17 35.55
C SER A 69 -9.02 7.71 35.45
N GLN A 70 -7.81 8.28 35.52
CA GLN A 70 -7.62 9.73 35.36
C GLN A 70 -7.73 10.14 33.88
N GLU A 71 -7.09 9.39 32.97
CA GLU A 71 -7.18 9.65 31.54
C GLU A 71 -8.63 9.58 31.01
N LEU A 72 -9.41 8.60 31.48
CA LEU A 72 -10.84 8.51 31.15
C LEU A 72 -11.62 9.73 31.65
N LYS A 73 -11.30 10.26 32.85
CA LYS A 73 -11.90 11.50 33.36
C LYS A 73 -11.46 12.72 32.56
N ASP A 74 -10.24 12.73 32.05
CA ASP A 74 -9.69 13.79 31.21
C ASP A 74 -10.19 13.72 29.76
N GLY A 75 -11.11 12.79 29.47
CA GLY A 75 -11.80 12.68 28.18
C GLY A 75 -11.10 11.78 27.16
N TRP A 76 -10.06 11.03 27.53
CA TRP A 76 -9.41 10.07 26.63
C TRP A 76 -10.31 8.89 26.31
N ARG A 77 -10.43 8.54 25.04
CA ARG A 77 -11.29 7.49 24.54
C ARG A 77 -10.63 6.76 23.36
N LEU A 78 -11.10 5.56 23.06
CA LEU A 78 -10.82 4.88 21.80
C LEU A 78 -11.88 5.26 20.76
N ALA A 79 -11.45 5.85 19.63
CA ALA A 79 -12.36 6.31 18.59
C ALA A 79 -13.34 5.23 18.10
N CYS A 80 -12.90 3.98 18.07
CA CYS A 80 -13.72 2.84 17.62
C CYS A 80 -14.74 2.38 18.66
N GLN A 81 -14.57 2.74 19.92
CA GLN A 81 -15.44 2.33 21.03
C GLN A 81 -16.32 3.47 21.56
N ALA A 82 -16.04 4.72 21.18
CA ALA A 82 -16.76 5.90 21.60
C ALA A 82 -17.82 6.31 20.57
N TYR A 83 -19.06 6.48 21.03
CA TYR A 83 -20.23 6.89 20.23
C TYR A 83 -20.71 8.24 20.73
N PRO A 84 -20.96 9.23 19.84
CA PRO A 84 -21.43 10.55 20.28
C PRO A 84 -22.85 10.48 20.85
N THR A 85 -23.06 11.23 21.93
CA THR A 85 -24.39 11.41 22.56
C THR A 85 -24.82 12.87 22.58
N SER A 86 -23.94 13.79 22.19
CA SER A 86 -24.17 15.20 21.92
C SER A 86 -23.22 15.70 20.83
N ASP A 87 -23.33 16.96 20.44
CA ASP A 87 -22.29 17.63 19.66
C ASP A 87 -20.97 17.60 20.44
N CYS A 88 -19.88 17.25 19.76
CA CYS A 88 -18.57 17.05 20.39
C CYS A 88 -17.45 17.79 19.66
N LYS A 89 -16.47 18.24 20.45
CA LYS A 89 -15.18 18.70 19.98
C LYS A 89 -14.12 17.68 20.40
N ILE A 90 -13.39 17.15 19.43
CA ILE A 90 -12.49 16.02 19.59
C ILE A 90 -11.07 16.44 19.22
N ALA A 91 -10.10 16.20 20.09
CA ALA A 91 -8.69 16.28 19.74
C ALA A 91 -8.19 14.91 19.29
N VAL A 92 -7.61 14.84 18.11
CA VAL A 92 -6.91 13.66 17.61
C VAL A 92 -5.41 13.89 17.78
N PRO A 93 -4.74 13.17 18.70
CA PRO A 93 -3.31 13.34 18.91
C PRO A 93 -2.53 12.88 17.69
N ALA A 94 -1.36 13.47 17.47
CA ALA A 94 -0.53 13.20 16.29
C ALA A 94 -0.14 11.71 16.15
N GLU A 95 0.06 11.02 17.27
CA GLU A 95 0.36 9.59 17.31
C GLU A 95 -0.81 8.69 16.87
N SER A 96 -2.04 9.19 16.95
CA SER A 96 -3.24 8.47 16.50
C SER A 96 -3.64 8.82 15.07
N MET A 97 -3.03 9.84 14.47
CA MET A 97 -3.30 10.20 13.09
C MET A 97 -2.47 9.36 12.12
N THR A 98 -3.11 8.89 11.05
CA THR A 98 -2.38 8.36 9.91
C THR A 98 -1.73 9.54 9.18
N THR A 99 -0.45 9.79 9.46
CA THR A 99 0.31 10.85 8.77
C THR A 99 0.53 10.48 7.30
N PRO A 100 0.57 11.46 6.38
CA PRO A 100 1.06 11.25 5.03
C PRO A 100 2.47 10.65 5.12
N GLN A 101 2.65 9.48 4.52
CA GLN A 101 3.90 8.75 4.60
C GLN A 101 4.68 8.89 3.32
N ARG A 102 6.00 8.95 3.45
CA ARG A 102 6.89 8.75 2.31
C ARG A 102 6.81 7.28 1.90
N VAL A 103 6.30 7.01 0.71
CA VAL A 103 6.40 5.71 0.07
C VAL A 103 7.76 5.67 -0.61
N GLN A 104 8.56 4.63 -0.36
CA GLN A 104 9.77 4.43 -1.12
C GLN A 104 9.35 4.01 -2.54
N VAL A 105 9.57 4.89 -3.48
CA VAL A 105 9.25 4.70 -4.89
C VAL A 105 10.51 4.70 -5.76
N GLU A 106 11.64 5.10 -5.18
CA GLU A 106 12.96 5.08 -5.82
C GLU A 106 13.63 3.73 -5.59
N GLY A 107 14.22 3.17 -6.62
CA GLY A 107 14.96 1.91 -6.59
C GLY A 107 16.05 1.91 -7.65
N LEU A 108 16.77 0.79 -7.76
CA LEU A 108 17.70 0.57 -8.85
C LEU A 108 16.91 0.39 -10.15
N GLU A 109 17.02 1.37 -11.05
CA GLU A 109 16.40 1.27 -12.37
C GLU A 109 17.28 0.40 -13.28
N VAL A 110 16.70 -0.71 -13.75
CA VAL A 110 17.36 -1.60 -14.70
C VAL A 110 16.89 -1.24 -16.10
N LYS A 111 17.83 -0.98 -17.00
CA LYS A 111 17.51 -0.71 -18.40
C LYS A 111 16.86 -1.94 -19.05
N VAL A 112 15.63 -1.79 -19.48
CA VAL A 112 14.84 -2.84 -20.15
C VAL A 112 14.64 -2.43 -21.62
N THR A 113 14.78 -3.39 -22.54
CA THR A 113 14.32 -3.21 -23.92
C THR A 113 12.85 -3.60 -23.96
N PRO A 114 11.92 -2.65 -24.18
CA PRO A 114 10.50 -2.95 -24.09
C PRO A 114 10.04 -3.83 -25.27
N GLU A 115 9.27 -4.85 -24.94
CA GLU A 115 8.54 -5.69 -25.89
C GLU A 115 7.05 -5.72 -25.46
N PRO A 116 6.32 -4.59 -25.64
CA PRO A 116 4.97 -4.47 -25.13
C PRO A 116 4.00 -5.44 -25.84
N SER A 117 3.12 -6.05 -25.03
CA SER A 117 2.06 -6.92 -25.54
C SER A 117 0.97 -6.15 -26.30
N VAL A 118 0.94 -4.85 -26.09
CA VAL A 118 0.03 -3.89 -26.76
C VAL A 118 0.82 -3.05 -27.74
N ARG A 119 0.29 -2.88 -28.95
CA ARG A 119 0.91 -2.04 -29.98
C ARG A 119 -0.05 -1.00 -30.49
N VAL A 120 0.46 0.20 -30.77
CA VAL A 120 -0.31 1.34 -31.26
C VAL A 120 0.01 1.59 -32.72
N TYR A 121 -1.03 1.68 -33.54
CA TYR A 121 -0.95 1.88 -34.99
C TYR A 121 -1.65 3.17 -35.40
N ARG A 122 -0.93 4.05 -36.08
CA ARG A 122 -1.49 5.31 -36.62
C ARG A 122 -2.35 5.00 -37.83
N LEU A 123 -3.53 5.63 -37.91
CA LEU A 123 -4.49 5.42 -38.97
C LEU A 123 -4.95 6.74 -39.56
N GLN A 124 -5.08 6.73 -40.88
CA GLN A 124 -5.81 7.74 -41.64
C GLN A 124 -6.94 7.03 -42.39
N LEU A 125 -8.17 7.34 -42.03
CA LEU A 125 -9.36 6.76 -42.64
C LEU A 125 -9.98 7.76 -43.65
N ALA A 126 -10.63 7.24 -44.69
CA ALA A 126 -11.49 8.04 -45.54
C ALA A 126 -12.83 8.30 -44.82
N ALA A 127 -13.34 9.50 -44.90
CA ALA A 127 -14.69 9.80 -44.40
C ALA A 127 -15.77 8.97 -45.18
N PRO A 128 -16.89 8.61 -44.55
CA PRO A 128 -17.97 7.94 -45.24
C PRO A 128 -18.60 8.87 -46.30
N SER A 129 -19.06 8.27 -47.40
CA SER A 129 -19.86 8.94 -48.42
C SER A 129 -21.06 8.07 -48.81
N LEU A 130 -21.96 8.57 -49.59
CA LEU A 130 -23.11 7.80 -50.08
C LEU A 130 -22.68 6.62 -50.96
N GLU A 131 -21.54 6.73 -51.66
CA GLU A 131 -20.97 5.64 -52.44
C GLU A 131 -20.19 4.64 -51.59
N ALA A 132 -19.78 5.03 -50.36
CA ALA A 132 -19.00 4.19 -49.46
C ALA A 132 -19.58 4.19 -48.03
N PRO A 133 -20.79 3.67 -47.84
CA PRO A 133 -21.51 3.72 -46.54
C PRO A 133 -21.11 2.57 -45.56
N GLN A 134 -19.84 2.24 -45.52
CA GLN A 134 -19.35 1.19 -44.62
C GLN A 134 -19.45 1.63 -43.14
N ALA A 135 -19.71 0.67 -42.24
CA ALA A 135 -19.69 0.90 -40.81
C ALA A 135 -18.31 1.39 -40.33
N ASP A 136 -18.29 2.28 -39.36
CA ASP A 136 -17.04 2.87 -38.85
C ASP A 136 -16.06 1.81 -38.33
N ALA A 137 -16.57 0.76 -37.70
CA ALA A 137 -15.78 -0.39 -37.22
C ALA A 137 -15.10 -1.15 -38.39
N ASP A 138 -15.87 -1.47 -39.45
CA ASP A 138 -15.35 -2.18 -40.61
C ASP A 138 -14.32 -1.33 -41.38
N ARG A 139 -14.59 -0.05 -41.46
CA ARG A 139 -13.70 0.95 -42.07
C ARG A 139 -12.37 1.02 -41.29
N LEU A 140 -12.42 1.03 -39.98
CA LEU A 140 -11.22 1.04 -39.11
C LEU A 140 -10.43 -0.26 -39.26
N LEU A 141 -11.07 -1.43 -39.19
CA LEU A 141 -10.41 -2.73 -39.33
C LEU A 141 -9.79 -2.88 -40.72
N LYS A 142 -10.51 -2.47 -41.78
CA LYS A 142 -9.99 -2.50 -43.13
C LYS A 142 -8.74 -1.63 -43.29
N ALA A 143 -8.81 -0.39 -42.83
CA ALA A 143 -7.67 0.54 -42.90
C ALA A 143 -6.49 0.02 -42.08
N LEU A 144 -6.73 -0.46 -40.85
CA LEU A 144 -5.70 -1.04 -39.96
C LEU A 144 -4.99 -2.23 -40.64
N ASN A 145 -5.76 -3.17 -41.18
CA ASN A 145 -5.22 -4.37 -41.80
C ASN A 145 -4.46 -4.05 -43.13
N GLN A 146 -4.95 -3.10 -43.90
CA GLN A 146 -4.31 -2.69 -45.16
C GLN A 146 -3.03 -1.87 -44.89
N GLN A 147 -3.09 -0.84 -44.05
CA GLN A 147 -1.98 0.08 -43.79
C GLN A 147 -0.82 -0.58 -43.04
N HIS A 148 -1.12 -1.53 -42.15
CA HIS A 148 -0.12 -2.16 -41.27
C HIS A 148 0.05 -3.67 -41.50
N LYS A 149 -0.57 -4.24 -42.53
CA LYS A 149 -0.49 -5.68 -42.88
C LYS A 149 -0.85 -6.60 -41.71
N LEU A 150 -1.86 -6.20 -40.93
CA LEU A 150 -2.37 -6.95 -39.79
C LEU A 150 -3.54 -7.86 -40.21
N ARG A 151 -4.00 -8.68 -39.25
CA ARG A 151 -5.17 -9.55 -39.36
C ARG A 151 -6.14 -9.34 -38.21
N CYS A 152 -6.44 -8.09 -37.86
CA CYS A 152 -7.38 -7.76 -36.81
C CYS A 152 -8.80 -7.99 -37.29
N THR A 153 -9.59 -8.72 -36.50
CA THR A 153 -11.00 -9.07 -36.86
C THR A 153 -11.98 -8.61 -35.78
N ARG A 154 -11.52 -8.12 -34.64
CA ARG A 154 -12.37 -7.77 -33.51
C ARG A 154 -12.01 -6.40 -32.96
N ILE A 155 -13.04 -5.68 -32.49
CA ILE A 155 -12.89 -4.46 -31.70
C ILE A 155 -13.55 -4.68 -30.35
N ASP A 156 -12.97 -4.14 -29.30
CA ASP A 156 -13.56 -4.19 -27.96
C ASP A 156 -14.86 -3.38 -27.89
N ILE A 157 -15.83 -3.86 -27.15
CA ILE A 157 -17.13 -3.19 -27.00
C ILE A 157 -16.99 -1.77 -26.41
N GLY A 158 -16.01 -1.56 -25.51
CA GLY A 158 -15.70 -0.24 -24.97
C GLY A 158 -15.27 0.74 -26.05
N ALA A 159 -14.41 0.32 -26.99
CA ALA A 159 -13.99 1.12 -28.13
C ALA A 159 -15.14 1.33 -29.13
N LEU A 160 -15.99 0.32 -29.35
CA LEU A 160 -17.15 0.43 -30.24
C LEU A 160 -18.16 1.48 -29.77
N ARG A 161 -18.36 1.64 -28.49
CA ARG A 161 -19.30 2.61 -27.90
C ARG A 161 -18.97 4.07 -28.23
N THR A 162 -17.72 4.37 -28.55
CA THR A 162 -17.22 5.73 -28.76
C THR A 162 -16.65 5.96 -30.16
N ILE A 163 -16.47 4.91 -30.98
CA ILE A 163 -15.76 4.96 -32.28
C ILE A 163 -16.28 6.02 -33.20
N SER A 164 -17.61 6.13 -33.36
CA SER A 164 -18.22 7.01 -34.35
C SER A 164 -17.98 8.48 -34.04
N ASP A 165 -18.17 8.89 -32.79
CA ASP A 165 -17.95 10.27 -32.36
C ASP A 165 -16.47 10.63 -32.35
N GLN A 166 -15.63 9.71 -31.92
CA GLN A 166 -14.16 9.89 -31.86
C GLN A 166 -13.58 10.07 -33.27
N LEU A 167 -13.91 9.20 -34.23
CA LEU A 167 -13.38 9.30 -35.57
C LEU A 167 -13.79 10.61 -36.26
N ARG A 168 -15.00 11.09 -36.03
CA ARG A 168 -15.48 12.36 -36.56
C ARG A 168 -14.80 13.55 -35.91
N SER A 169 -14.69 13.57 -34.60
CA SER A 169 -14.03 14.64 -33.83
C SER A 169 -12.55 14.79 -34.21
N TRP A 170 -11.87 13.67 -34.51
CA TRP A 170 -10.47 13.66 -34.93
C TRP A 170 -10.27 13.73 -36.44
N LYS A 171 -11.31 14.07 -37.20
CA LYS A 171 -11.25 14.22 -38.64
C LYS A 171 -10.64 12.99 -39.32
N TRP A 172 -11.09 11.80 -38.88
CA TRP A 172 -10.70 10.50 -39.44
C TRP A 172 -9.21 10.14 -39.28
N LYS A 173 -8.49 10.84 -38.42
CA LYS A 173 -7.11 10.52 -38.00
C LYS A 173 -7.17 9.96 -36.58
N SER A 174 -6.59 8.79 -36.38
CA SER A 174 -6.63 8.14 -35.07
C SER A 174 -5.42 7.22 -34.85
N GLN A 175 -5.36 6.64 -33.66
CA GLN A 175 -4.45 5.54 -33.37
C GLN A 175 -5.29 4.36 -32.88
N ALA A 176 -5.07 3.17 -33.44
CA ALA A 176 -5.67 1.94 -32.95
C ALA A 176 -4.70 1.22 -32.02
N VAL A 177 -5.17 0.87 -30.84
CA VAL A 177 -4.44 0.07 -29.85
C VAL A 177 -4.81 -1.39 -30.04
N VAL A 178 -3.82 -2.22 -30.36
CA VAL A 178 -4.04 -3.63 -30.73
C VAL A 178 -3.32 -4.56 -29.77
N ARG A 179 -4.05 -5.56 -29.30
CA ARG A 179 -3.53 -6.67 -28.52
C ARG A 179 -4.09 -7.98 -29.06
N ASN A 180 -3.21 -8.95 -29.35
CA ASN A 180 -3.59 -10.29 -29.84
C ASN A 180 -4.61 -10.25 -31.00
N GLY A 181 -4.39 -9.38 -32.00
CA GLY A 181 -5.28 -9.25 -33.17
C GLY A 181 -6.65 -8.61 -32.88
N LYS A 182 -6.84 -8.01 -31.73
CA LYS A 182 -8.04 -7.28 -31.32
C LYS A 182 -7.72 -5.81 -31.07
N VAL A 183 -8.53 -4.89 -31.59
CA VAL A 183 -8.49 -3.47 -31.23
C VAL A 183 -9.13 -3.31 -29.85
N ILE A 184 -8.35 -2.87 -28.86
CA ILE A 184 -8.79 -2.71 -27.47
C ILE A 184 -9.15 -1.27 -27.10
N ALA A 185 -8.59 -0.30 -27.82
CA ALA A 185 -8.90 1.13 -27.66
C ALA A 185 -8.63 1.89 -28.97
N ILE A 186 -9.20 3.07 -29.09
CA ILE A 186 -8.92 4.05 -30.16
C ILE A 186 -8.51 5.34 -29.46
N LEU A 187 -7.39 5.90 -29.89
CA LEU A 187 -6.80 7.09 -29.28
C LEU A 187 -6.75 8.25 -30.28
N PRO A 188 -6.70 9.50 -29.80
CA PRO A 188 -6.42 10.67 -30.61
C PRO A 188 -5.11 10.52 -31.40
N PRO A 189 -4.96 11.21 -32.55
CA PRO A 189 -3.67 11.23 -33.24
C PRO A 189 -2.58 11.82 -32.34
N LYS A 190 -1.40 11.21 -32.36
CA LYS A 190 -0.23 11.61 -31.59
C LYS A 190 -0.29 11.31 -30.06
N SER A 191 -1.25 10.52 -29.58
CA SER A 191 -1.23 10.02 -28.20
C SER A 191 0.04 9.22 -27.93
N ARG A 192 0.50 9.28 -26.69
CA ARG A 192 1.57 8.41 -26.20
C ARG A 192 1.04 6.99 -25.96
N GLN A 193 1.93 6.03 -25.89
CA GLN A 193 1.61 4.66 -25.52
C GLN A 193 2.12 4.44 -24.11
N LEU A 194 1.25 4.54 -23.11
CA LEU A 194 1.62 4.48 -21.71
C LEU A 194 1.17 3.19 -21.06
N GLY A 195 1.98 2.71 -20.12
CA GLY A 195 1.69 1.63 -19.21
C GLY A 195 1.65 2.12 -17.77
N LEU A 196 0.86 1.44 -16.94
CA LEU A 196 0.74 1.70 -15.51
C LEU A 196 1.18 0.47 -14.74
N ALA A 197 2.20 0.58 -13.89
CA ALA A 197 2.57 -0.47 -12.95
C ALA A 197 2.14 -0.07 -11.54
N ILE A 198 1.39 -0.95 -10.86
CA ILE A 198 0.85 -0.73 -9.52
C ILE A 198 1.33 -1.83 -8.58
N ASP A 199 1.95 -1.43 -7.49
CA ASP A 199 2.13 -2.27 -6.30
C ASP A 199 1.03 -1.94 -5.29
N LEU A 200 0.06 -2.84 -5.19
CA LEU A 200 -1.08 -2.75 -4.28
C LEU A 200 -0.75 -3.43 -2.95
N GLY A 201 0.10 -2.79 -2.17
CA GLY A 201 0.47 -3.29 -0.85
C GLY A 201 -0.64 -3.17 0.19
N THR A 202 -0.52 -3.91 1.29
CA THR A 202 -1.46 -3.88 2.41
C THR A 202 -1.56 -2.47 3.01
N THR A 203 -0.43 -1.80 3.16
CA THR A 203 -0.31 -0.50 3.83
C THR A 203 -0.19 0.66 2.84
N LYS A 204 0.48 0.45 1.72
CA LYS A 204 0.83 1.48 0.74
C LYS A 204 0.46 1.01 -0.66
N VAL A 205 0.19 1.96 -1.55
CA VAL A 205 0.03 1.71 -2.99
C VAL A 205 1.06 2.56 -3.70
N ALA A 206 1.90 1.94 -4.51
CA ALA A 206 2.86 2.61 -5.36
C ALA A 206 2.44 2.47 -6.84
N GLY A 207 2.63 3.54 -7.61
CA GLY A 207 2.33 3.56 -9.03
C GLY A 207 3.47 4.17 -9.84
N TYR A 208 3.69 3.60 -11.02
CA TYR A 208 4.69 4.01 -11.99
C TYR A 208 4.04 4.18 -13.35
N LEU A 209 4.19 5.35 -13.94
CA LEU A 209 3.76 5.62 -15.31
C LEU A 209 4.94 5.43 -16.25
N VAL A 210 4.80 4.54 -17.22
CA VAL A 210 5.88 4.10 -18.10
C VAL A 210 5.53 4.38 -19.55
N ASP A 211 6.47 4.93 -20.32
CA ASP A 211 6.37 5.00 -21.78
C ASP A 211 6.73 3.62 -22.37
N LEU A 212 5.73 2.94 -22.91
CA LEU A 212 5.89 1.59 -23.47
C LEU A 212 6.69 1.57 -24.77
N SER A 213 6.96 2.71 -25.37
CA SER A 213 7.77 2.79 -26.60
C SER A 213 9.27 2.65 -26.34
N ASN A 214 9.74 3.03 -25.13
CA ASN A 214 11.14 3.06 -24.76
C ASN A 214 11.45 2.48 -23.38
N GLY A 215 10.43 2.18 -22.57
CA GLY A 215 10.56 1.63 -21.22
C GLY A 215 10.89 2.67 -20.14
N GLN A 216 10.87 3.97 -20.46
CA GLN A 216 11.20 5.03 -19.53
C GLN A 216 10.07 5.24 -18.50
N THR A 217 10.41 5.28 -17.24
CA THR A 217 9.50 5.73 -16.17
C THR A 217 9.35 7.25 -16.25
N LEU A 218 8.12 7.73 -16.48
CA LEU A 218 7.79 9.15 -16.63
C LEU A 218 7.43 9.84 -15.32
N ALA A 219 6.76 9.13 -14.45
CA ALA A 219 6.36 9.61 -13.13
C ALA A 219 6.23 8.43 -12.15
N VAL A 220 6.47 8.70 -10.88
CA VAL A 220 6.38 7.71 -9.80
C VAL A 220 5.72 8.35 -8.59
N LYS A 221 4.70 7.69 -8.04
CA LYS A 221 3.98 8.19 -6.87
C LYS A 221 3.54 7.07 -5.95
N GLY A 222 3.58 7.33 -4.66
CA GLY A 222 3.06 6.43 -3.65
C GLY A 222 2.05 7.10 -2.74
N ILE A 223 1.03 6.36 -2.35
CA ILE A 223 -0.03 6.81 -1.44
C ILE A 223 -0.28 5.75 -0.36
N MET A 224 -0.95 6.16 0.69
CA MET A 224 -1.48 5.23 1.70
C MET A 224 -2.63 4.42 1.10
N ASN A 225 -2.65 3.11 1.37
CA ASN A 225 -3.78 2.28 1.01
C ASN A 225 -5.00 2.67 1.85
N PRO A 226 -6.09 3.22 1.26
CA PRO A 226 -7.25 3.67 2.04
C PRO A 226 -7.98 2.52 2.76
N GLN A 227 -7.72 1.27 2.40
CA GLN A 227 -8.26 0.11 3.07
C GLN A 227 -7.72 -0.07 4.51
N ILE A 228 -6.61 0.60 4.88
CA ILE A 228 -6.07 0.58 6.26
C ILE A 228 -7.12 0.95 7.28
N SER A 229 -7.99 1.90 6.96
CA SER A 229 -9.09 2.29 7.82
C SER A 229 -10.07 1.15 8.17
N TYR A 230 -10.02 0.06 7.41
CA TYR A 230 -10.86 -1.14 7.58
C TYR A 230 -10.11 -2.35 8.12
N GLY A 231 -8.84 -2.20 8.41
CA GLY A 231 -7.92 -3.19 8.96
C GLY A 231 -6.50 -2.92 8.47
N GLU A 232 -5.54 -2.76 9.39
CA GLU A 232 -4.14 -2.51 9.03
C GLU A 232 -3.47 -3.75 8.45
N ASP A 233 -3.93 -4.93 8.84
CA ASP A 233 -3.44 -6.22 8.36
C ASP A 233 -4.47 -6.95 7.48
N ILE A 234 -3.99 -7.96 6.77
CA ILE A 234 -4.77 -8.77 5.82
C ILE A 234 -5.89 -9.54 6.53
N ILE A 235 -5.60 -10.12 7.70
CA ILE A 235 -6.55 -10.96 8.44
C ILE A 235 -7.75 -10.15 8.90
N SER A 236 -7.51 -8.96 9.40
CA SER A 236 -8.56 -8.01 9.82
C SER A 236 -9.48 -7.66 8.65
N ARG A 237 -8.95 -7.42 7.45
CA ARG A 237 -9.75 -7.13 6.23
C ARG A 237 -10.56 -8.34 5.79
N ILE A 238 -9.94 -9.51 5.72
CA ILE A 238 -10.63 -10.76 5.35
C ILE A 238 -11.75 -11.06 6.34
N THR A 239 -11.50 -10.91 7.64
CA THR A 239 -12.51 -11.14 8.69
C THR A 239 -13.75 -10.27 8.48
N ARG A 240 -13.58 -9.00 8.09
CA ARG A 240 -14.70 -8.12 7.74
C ARG A 240 -15.49 -8.62 6.55
N VAL A 241 -14.81 -8.99 5.46
CA VAL A 241 -15.47 -9.52 4.25
C VAL A 241 -16.23 -10.81 4.54
N VAL A 242 -15.69 -11.68 5.40
CA VAL A 242 -16.35 -12.92 5.82
C VAL A 242 -17.59 -12.63 6.67
N LYS A 243 -17.56 -11.61 7.53
CA LYS A 243 -18.72 -11.17 8.34
C LYS A 243 -19.79 -10.48 7.50
N SER A 244 -19.39 -9.71 6.48
CA SER A 244 -20.29 -8.97 5.59
C SER A 244 -19.76 -8.91 4.16
N PRO A 245 -20.37 -9.57 3.17
CA PRO A 245 -19.95 -9.54 1.76
C PRO A 245 -19.88 -8.13 1.15
N ASP A 246 -20.71 -7.19 1.62
CA ASP A 246 -20.73 -5.80 1.15
C ASP A 246 -19.40 -5.08 1.46
N GLU A 247 -18.71 -5.49 2.53
CA GLU A 247 -17.37 -4.96 2.84
C GLU A 247 -16.35 -5.34 1.75
N GLY A 248 -16.53 -6.48 1.05
CA GLY A 248 -15.71 -6.84 -0.11
C GLY A 248 -15.87 -5.85 -1.27
N VAL A 249 -17.10 -5.45 -1.56
CA VAL A 249 -17.40 -4.42 -2.57
C VAL A 249 -16.78 -3.08 -2.18
N ARG A 250 -16.89 -2.71 -0.91
CA ARG A 250 -16.34 -1.46 -0.38
C ARG A 250 -14.82 -1.43 -0.43
N LEU A 251 -14.16 -2.51 -0.02
CA LEU A 251 -12.69 -2.62 -0.07
C LEU A 251 -12.18 -2.59 -1.51
N GLN A 252 -12.83 -3.28 -2.45
CA GLN A 252 -12.49 -3.18 -3.86
C GLN A 252 -12.60 -1.73 -4.35
N LYS A 253 -13.74 -1.08 -4.07
CA LYS A 253 -13.96 0.32 -4.50
C LYS A 253 -12.86 1.25 -3.99
N LEU A 254 -12.47 1.14 -2.72
CA LEU A 254 -11.38 1.93 -2.15
C LEU A 254 -10.05 1.72 -2.89
N ALA A 255 -9.72 0.47 -3.23
CA ALA A 255 -8.49 0.19 -3.99
C ALA A 255 -8.56 0.74 -5.41
N VAL A 256 -9.70 0.58 -6.09
CA VAL A 256 -9.91 1.09 -7.46
C VAL A 256 -9.88 2.60 -7.48
N ASP A 257 -10.57 3.28 -6.56
CA ASP A 257 -10.56 4.73 -6.45
C ASP A 257 -9.12 5.24 -6.21
N ALA A 258 -8.36 4.59 -5.32
CA ALA A 258 -6.96 4.93 -5.06
C ALA A 258 -6.06 4.78 -6.32
N ILE A 259 -6.26 3.72 -7.10
CA ILE A 259 -5.53 3.53 -8.38
C ILE A 259 -5.94 4.60 -9.40
N ASN A 260 -7.20 4.98 -9.46
CA ASN A 260 -7.70 6.02 -10.37
C ASN A 260 -7.11 7.40 -10.02
N ASP A 261 -7.12 7.77 -8.74
CA ASP A 261 -6.53 9.03 -8.26
C ASP A 261 -5.03 9.06 -8.55
N LEU A 262 -4.34 7.95 -8.23
CA LEU A 262 -2.90 7.81 -8.48
C LEU A 262 -2.57 7.91 -9.97
N SER A 263 -3.37 7.27 -10.84
CA SER A 263 -3.20 7.34 -12.30
C SER A 263 -3.37 8.77 -12.83
N THR A 264 -4.35 9.50 -12.30
CA THR A 264 -4.62 10.89 -12.66
C THR A 264 -3.44 11.79 -12.27
N ASP A 265 -2.94 11.63 -11.05
CA ASP A 265 -1.81 12.39 -10.53
C ASP A 265 -0.52 12.13 -11.31
N LEU A 266 -0.21 10.85 -11.59
CA LEU A 266 0.96 10.45 -12.39
C LEU A 266 0.88 11.01 -13.82
N CYS A 267 -0.30 10.98 -14.43
CA CYS A 267 -0.51 11.57 -15.74
C CYS A 267 -0.34 13.09 -15.72
N ALA A 268 -0.86 13.77 -14.70
CA ALA A 268 -0.69 15.23 -14.56
C ALA A 268 0.79 15.61 -14.42
N GLU A 269 1.56 14.88 -13.62
CA GLU A 269 3.00 15.09 -13.45
C GLU A 269 3.78 14.87 -14.74
N ALA A 270 3.43 13.84 -15.52
CA ALA A 270 4.05 13.54 -16.81
C ALA A 270 3.52 14.38 -17.98
N GLY A 271 2.56 15.28 -17.78
CA GLY A 271 1.86 15.99 -18.85
C GLY A 271 1.15 15.03 -19.83
N ALA A 272 0.54 13.97 -19.31
CA ALA A 272 -0.18 12.93 -20.01
C ALA A 272 -1.66 12.92 -19.64
N LYS A 273 -2.41 11.99 -20.23
CA LYS A 273 -3.82 11.76 -19.91
C LYS A 273 -4.07 10.29 -19.60
N PRO A 274 -4.98 9.96 -18.66
CA PRO A 274 -5.32 8.57 -18.35
C PRO A 274 -5.78 7.75 -19.56
N GLU A 275 -6.39 8.38 -20.57
CA GLU A 275 -6.81 7.72 -21.81
C GLU A 275 -5.63 7.20 -22.64
N GLU A 276 -4.40 7.66 -22.40
CA GLU A 276 -3.19 7.19 -23.06
C GLU A 276 -2.59 5.92 -22.40
N ILE A 277 -3.12 5.52 -21.24
CA ILE A 277 -2.72 4.29 -20.54
C ILE A 277 -3.44 3.10 -21.21
N VAL A 278 -2.70 2.29 -21.94
CA VAL A 278 -3.25 1.20 -22.76
C VAL A 278 -3.05 -0.18 -22.14
N GLU A 279 -2.25 -0.26 -21.11
CA GLU A 279 -1.97 -1.49 -20.35
C GLU A 279 -1.66 -1.14 -18.90
N ALA A 280 -2.09 -1.99 -17.98
CA ALA A 280 -1.71 -1.89 -16.57
C ALA A 280 -1.24 -3.26 -16.06
N VAL A 281 -0.25 -3.24 -15.16
CA VAL A 281 0.20 -4.40 -14.38
C VAL A 281 -0.04 -4.11 -12.93
N VAL A 282 -0.71 -5.03 -12.22
CA VAL A 282 -0.98 -4.88 -10.79
C VAL A 282 -0.41 -6.06 -10.05
N VAL A 283 0.41 -5.77 -9.05
CA VAL A 283 0.97 -6.76 -8.11
C VAL A 283 0.49 -6.45 -6.70
N GLY A 284 0.67 -7.39 -5.81
CA GLY A 284 0.35 -7.31 -4.39
C GLY A 284 0.30 -8.72 -3.80
N ASN A 285 0.18 -8.81 -2.48
CA ASN A 285 0.02 -10.12 -1.86
C ASN A 285 -1.30 -10.80 -2.27
N THR A 286 -1.38 -12.10 -2.06
CA THR A 286 -2.53 -12.91 -2.52
C THR A 286 -3.88 -12.38 -2.02
N ALA A 287 -3.96 -11.87 -0.80
CA ALA A 287 -5.20 -11.32 -0.27
C ALA A 287 -5.59 -10.00 -0.95
N MET A 288 -4.64 -9.11 -1.21
CA MET A 288 -4.89 -7.85 -1.92
C MET A 288 -5.33 -8.11 -3.36
N HIS A 289 -4.72 -9.10 -4.03
CA HIS A 289 -5.14 -9.59 -5.34
C HIS A 289 -6.60 -10.07 -5.32
N HIS A 290 -6.98 -10.91 -4.33
CA HIS A 290 -8.35 -11.42 -4.23
C HIS A 290 -9.36 -10.33 -3.87
N LEU A 291 -9.02 -9.38 -2.98
CA LEU A 291 -9.88 -8.24 -2.63
C LEU A 291 -10.11 -7.30 -3.82
N LEU A 292 -9.08 -7.02 -4.62
CA LEU A 292 -9.20 -6.21 -5.83
C LEU A 292 -10.17 -6.84 -6.84
N LEU A 293 -10.12 -8.16 -6.98
CA LEU A 293 -10.96 -8.91 -7.93
C LEU A 293 -12.29 -9.40 -7.35
N ARG A 294 -12.57 -9.14 -6.06
CA ARG A 294 -13.71 -9.68 -5.31
C ARG A 294 -13.80 -11.21 -5.36
N LEU A 295 -12.65 -11.87 -5.37
CA LEU A 295 -12.58 -13.32 -5.28
C LEU A 295 -12.82 -13.79 -3.84
N PRO A 296 -13.24 -15.05 -3.63
CA PRO A 296 -13.43 -15.61 -2.30
C PRO A 296 -12.15 -15.56 -1.46
N VAL A 297 -12.21 -14.94 -0.27
CA VAL A 297 -11.05 -14.74 0.61
C VAL A 297 -11.08 -15.62 1.87
N LYS A 298 -12.22 -16.22 2.20
CA LYS A 298 -12.41 -17.02 3.43
C LYS A 298 -11.35 -18.11 3.57
N GLN A 299 -11.03 -18.82 2.50
CA GLN A 299 -10.09 -19.94 2.52
C GLN A 299 -8.63 -19.51 2.71
N LEU A 300 -8.31 -18.23 2.45
CA LEU A 300 -6.97 -17.70 2.70
C LEU A 300 -6.60 -17.68 4.18
N VAL A 301 -7.59 -17.66 5.09
CA VAL A 301 -7.35 -17.62 6.55
C VAL A 301 -7.73 -18.94 7.24
N LEU A 302 -8.07 -19.95 6.49
CA LEU A 302 -8.38 -21.30 6.99
C LEU A 302 -7.38 -22.30 6.42
N SER A 303 -6.76 -23.10 7.29
CA SER A 303 -5.86 -24.18 6.84
C SER A 303 -6.58 -25.09 5.83
N PRO A 304 -5.93 -25.44 4.71
CA PRO A 304 -4.53 -25.25 4.31
C PRO A 304 -4.24 -23.94 3.54
N PHE A 305 -4.98 -22.85 3.73
CA PHE A 305 -4.75 -21.51 3.22
C PHE A 305 -4.70 -21.40 1.69
N VAL A 306 -5.64 -22.09 1.01
CA VAL A 306 -5.67 -22.20 -0.46
C VAL A 306 -6.33 -20.98 -1.10
N PRO A 307 -5.66 -20.29 -2.05
CA PRO A 307 -6.26 -19.21 -2.83
C PRO A 307 -7.28 -19.75 -3.84
N ALA A 308 -8.23 -18.90 -4.26
CA ALA A 308 -9.16 -19.25 -5.33
C ALA A 308 -8.46 -19.39 -6.68
N VAL A 309 -7.38 -18.66 -6.90
CA VAL A 309 -6.55 -18.68 -8.11
C VAL A 309 -5.12 -18.33 -7.77
N SER A 310 -4.17 -19.03 -8.38
CA SER A 310 -2.73 -18.73 -8.31
C SER A 310 -2.15 -18.33 -9.66
N GLN A 311 -2.83 -18.65 -10.77
CA GLN A 311 -2.37 -18.29 -12.11
C GLN A 311 -2.48 -16.79 -12.37
N ALA A 312 -1.68 -16.31 -13.34
CA ALA A 312 -1.81 -14.95 -13.85
C ALA A 312 -3.21 -14.73 -14.46
N LEU A 313 -3.74 -13.54 -14.29
CA LEU A 313 -5.05 -13.15 -14.82
C LEU A 313 -4.94 -11.91 -15.72
N GLU A 314 -5.79 -11.87 -16.73
CA GLU A 314 -6.03 -10.71 -17.58
C GLU A 314 -7.48 -10.26 -17.38
N VAL A 315 -7.65 -9.02 -16.94
CA VAL A 315 -8.96 -8.41 -16.72
C VAL A 315 -9.01 -7.11 -17.50
N LYS A 316 -10.19 -6.72 -17.98
CA LYS A 316 -10.33 -5.43 -18.63
C LYS A 316 -10.45 -4.32 -17.58
N ALA A 317 -9.83 -3.18 -17.89
CA ALA A 317 -9.90 -2.01 -17.02
C ALA A 317 -11.34 -1.58 -16.68
N GLY A 318 -12.24 -1.65 -17.68
CA GLY A 318 -13.65 -1.34 -17.49
C GLY A 318 -14.41 -2.31 -16.57
N GLU A 319 -13.97 -3.56 -16.45
CA GLU A 319 -14.56 -4.56 -15.53
C GLU A 319 -14.15 -4.28 -14.07
N LEU A 320 -12.98 -3.66 -13.88
CA LEU A 320 -12.51 -3.24 -12.55
C LEU A 320 -13.02 -1.84 -12.17
N GLY A 321 -13.49 -1.04 -13.13
CA GLY A 321 -13.87 0.36 -12.88
C GLY A 321 -12.68 1.33 -12.90
N LEU A 322 -11.59 1.00 -13.61
CA LEU A 322 -10.46 1.90 -13.79
C LEU A 322 -10.77 2.96 -14.84
N ASN A 323 -10.36 4.21 -14.58
CA ASN A 323 -10.56 5.39 -15.43
C ASN A 323 -9.50 5.50 -16.54
N ILE A 324 -9.17 4.39 -17.18
CA ILE A 324 -8.34 4.28 -18.38
C ILE A 324 -9.20 3.66 -19.49
N PRO A 325 -8.74 3.54 -20.75
CA PRO A 325 -9.56 2.94 -21.82
C PRO A 325 -10.19 1.62 -21.38
N PRO A 326 -11.52 1.45 -21.47
CA PRO A 326 -12.22 0.29 -20.88
C PRO A 326 -11.76 -1.06 -21.40
N GLY A 327 -11.22 -1.10 -22.63
CA GLY A 327 -10.65 -2.31 -23.23
C GLY A 327 -9.17 -2.54 -22.90
N ALA A 328 -8.51 -1.62 -22.19
CA ALA A 328 -7.14 -1.79 -21.75
C ALA A 328 -7.00 -3.04 -20.88
N CYS A 329 -5.88 -3.75 -21.03
CA CYS A 329 -5.59 -4.95 -20.26
C CYS A 329 -5.02 -4.57 -18.90
N VAL A 330 -5.58 -5.14 -17.85
CA VAL A 330 -4.99 -5.16 -16.51
C VAL A 330 -4.45 -6.57 -16.29
N TYR A 331 -3.13 -6.71 -16.28
CA TYR A 331 -2.46 -7.97 -16.05
C TYR A 331 -2.10 -8.10 -14.57
N LEU A 332 -2.57 -9.17 -13.96
CA LEU A 332 -2.22 -9.52 -12.58
C LEU A 332 -1.26 -10.70 -12.63
N LEU A 333 -0.08 -10.54 -12.04
CA LEU A 333 0.93 -11.59 -11.99
C LEU A 333 0.43 -12.80 -11.17
N PRO A 334 1.03 -13.99 -11.38
CA PRO A 334 0.65 -15.19 -10.62
C PRO A 334 1.03 -15.04 -9.15
N ASN A 335 0.27 -15.68 -8.27
CA ASN A 335 0.60 -15.86 -6.86
C ASN A 335 1.27 -17.23 -6.67
N ILE A 336 2.18 -17.34 -5.71
CA ILE A 336 2.83 -18.62 -5.40
C ILE A 336 1.94 -19.47 -4.48
N ALA A 337 1.38 -18.83 -3.42
CA ALA A 337 0.56 -19.50 -2.43
C ALA A 337 -0.39 -18.52 -1.73
N GLY A 338 -1.15 -18.98 -0.75
CA GLY A 338 -2.10 -18.15 0.00
C GLY A 338 -1.50 -16.91 0.66
N PHE A 339 -0.23 -16.95 1.04
CA PHE A 339 0.49 -15.84 1.67
C PHE A 339 1.71 -15.35 0.90
N VAL A 340 2.06 -15.95 -0.22
CA VAL A 340 3.17 -15.50 -1.08
C VAL A 340 2.58 -15.05 -2.39
N GLY A 341 2.52 -13.75 -2.57
CA GLY A 341 1.78 -13.09 -3.64
C GLY A 341 2.59 -12.69 -4.85
N ALA A 342 1.92 -11.93 -5.72
CA ALA A 342 2.47 -11.41 -6.97
C ALA A 342 3.53 -10.31 -6.74
N ASP A 343 3.50 -9.60 -5.61
CA ASP A 343 4.52 -8.68 -5.14
C ASP A 343 5.87 -9.39 -5.02
N HIS A 344 5.90 -10.50 -4.32
CA HIS A 344 7.11 -11.31 -4.18
C HIS A 344 7.58 -11.90 -5.52
N VAL A 345 6.65 -12.34 -6.38
CA VAL A 345 6.98 -12.80 -7.75
C VAL A 345 7.63 -11.68 -8.55
N SER A 346 7.10 -10.46 -8.47
CA SER A 346 7.66 -9.30 -9.17
C SER A 346 9.04 -8.91 -8.65
N MET A 347 9.28 -9.04 -7.34
CA MET A 347 10.59 -8.81 -6.72
C MET A 347 11.63 -9.82 -7.24
N LEU A 348 11.28 -11.12 -7.29
CA LEU A 348 12.15 -12.15 -7.84
C LEU A 348 12.48 -11.89 -9.32
N LEU A 349 11.51 -11.42 -10.09
CA LEU A 349 11.70 -11.06 -11.50
C LEU A 349 12.60 -9.82 -11.64
N ALA A 350 12.31 -8.75 -10.91
CA ALA A 350 13.03 -7.48 -11.02
C ALA A 350 14.49 -7.56 -10.56
N THR A 351 14.79 -8.44 -9.63
CA THR A 351 16.14 -8.67 -9.10
C THR A 351 16.92 -9.77 -9.85
N ASP A 352 16.31 -10.39 -10.87
CA ASP A 352 16.85 -11.60 -11.53
C ASP A 352 17.21 -12.74 -10.57
N ALA A 353 16.70 -12.70 -9.35
CA ALA A 353 16.97 -13.70 -8.32
C ALA A 353 16.57 -15.12 -8.78
N TRP A 354 15.50 -15.23 -9.57
CA TRP A 354 15.02 -16.49 -10.12
C TRP A 354 16.04 -17.20 -11.03
N GLN A 355 17.01 -16.46 -11.60
CA GLN A 355 18.09 -17.00 -12.47
C GLN A 355 19.40 -17.24 -11.70
N ALA A 356 19.41 -17.07 -10.38
CA ALA A 356 20.63 -17.19 -9.58
C ALA A 356 21.28 -18.57 -9.75
N LYS A 357 22.56 -18.57 -10.13
CA LYS A 357 23.36 -19.81 -10.32
C LYS A 357 23.91 -20.37 -9.02
N LYS A 358 24.07 -19.51 -8.00
CA LYS A 358 24.49 -19.89 -6.65
C LYS A 358 23.27 -19.99 -5.77
N THR A 359 23.36 -20.79 -4.69
CA THR A 359 22.32 -20.79 -3.65
C THR A 359 22.12 -19.37 -3.13
N THR A 360 20.92 -18.85 -3.33
CA THR A 360 20.57 -17.45 -3.04
C THR A 360 19.30 -17.40 -2.21
N VAL A 361 19.29 -16.55 -1.20
CA VAL A 361 18.08 -16.22 -0.44
C VAL A 361 17.63 -14.83 -0.86
N ALA A 362 16.36 -14.70 -1.22
CA ALA A 362 15.70 -13.44 -1.49
C ALA A 362 14.66 -13.16 -0.39
N LEU A 363 14.65 -11.93 0.13
CA LEU A 363 13.78 -11.51 1.22
C LEU A 363 12.98 -10.28 0.79
N ASP A 364 11.68 -10.34 0.98
CA ASP A 364 10.77 -9.20 0.88
C ASP A 364 10.23 -8.90 2.29
N ILE A 365 10.76 -7.82 2.90
CA ILE A 365 10.55 -7.53 4.33
C ILE A 365 9.41 -6.51 4.49
N GLY A 366 8.27 -6.97 5.00
CA GLY A 366 7.12 -6.15 5.37
C GLY A 366 6.52 -6.58 6.71
N THR A 367 5.24 -6.35 6.91
CA THR A 367 4.47 -6.88 8.05
C THR A 367 4.49 -8.41 8.09
N ASN A 368 4.40 -9.05 6.91
CA ASN A 368 4.86 -10.42 6.68
C ASN A 368 6.15 -10.33 5.87
N THR A 369 7.06 -11.26 6.09
CA THR A 369 8.28 -11.35 5.31
C THR A 369 8.24 -12.59 4.44
N GLU A 370 8.25 -12.38 3.14
CA GLU A 370 8.36 -13.45 2.17
C GLU A 370 9.82 -13.81 1.96
N VAL A 371 10.11 -15.10 2.05
CA VAL A 371 11.46 -15.65 1.88
C VAL A 371 11.44 -16.64 0.74
N SER A 372 12.34 -16.45 -0.23
CA SER A 372 12.59 -17.45 -1.28
C SER A 372 14.02 -17.95 -1.20
N LEU A 373 14.18 -19.27 -1.31
CA LEU A 373 15.47 -19.94 -1.50
C LEU A 373 15.56 -20.43 -2.94
N ILE A 374 16.54 -19.94 -3.66
CA ILE A 374 16.88 -20.36 -5.02
C ILE A 374 18.09 -21.27 -4.93
N CYS A 375 17.92 -22.54 -5.27
CA CYS A 375 18.97 -23.54 -5.22
C CYS A 375 18.86 -24.52 -6.38
N LYS A 376 19.94 -24.71 -7.15
CA LYS A 376 19.99 -25.64 -8.29
C LYS A 376 18.82 -25.48 -9.28
N GLY A 377 18.42 -24.25 -9.55
CA GLY A 377 17.31 -23.93 -10.47
C GLY A 377 15.90 -24.17 -9.91
N LYS A 378 15.78 -24.58 -8.65
CA LYS A 378 14.50 -24.71 -7.94
C LYS A 378 14.31 -23.52 -7.02
N ILE A 379 13.08 -22.98 -7.00
CA ILE A 379 12.67 -21.92 -6.09
C ILE A 379 11.68 -22.52 -5.08
N THR A 380 11.98 -22.36 -3.82
CA THR A 380 11.07 -22.66 -2.71
C THR A 380 10.81 -21.38 -1.94
N ALA A 381 9.57 -21.14 -1.53
CA ALA A 381 9.19 -19.92 -0.84
C ALA A 381 8.34 -20.20 0.40
N THR A 382 8.42 -19.29 1.37
CA THR A 382 7.56 -19.28 2.56
C THR A 382 7.26 -17.83 2.95
N SER A 383 6.17 -17.62 3.68
CA SER A 383 5.86 -16.36 4.33
C SER A 383 6.05 -16.49 5.83
N CYS A 384 6.72 -15.51 6.44
CA CYS A 384 7.01 -15.45 7.87
C CYS A 384 6.17 -14.34 8.50
N ALA A 385 5.44 -14.65 9.55
CA ALA A 385 4.72 -13.66 10.35
C ALA A 385 5.72 -12.86 11.21
N SER A 386 6.48 -11.95 10.58
CA SER A 386 7.50 -11.13 11.25
C SER A 386 6.89 -10.01 12.12
N GLY A 387 5.63 -9.67 11.87
CA GLY A 387 4.96 -8.59 12.56
C GLY A 387 5.40 -7.19 12.08
N PRO A 388 4.75 -6.12 12.54
CA PRO A 388 4.96 -4.78 12.02
C PRO A 388 6.15 -4.04 12.67
N ALA A 389 7.02 -4.73 13.43
CA ALA A 389 8.12 -4.08 14.16
C ALA A 389 9.08 -3.32 13.23
N PHE A 390 9.40 -3.88 12.06
CA PHE A 390 10.23 -3.22 11.05
C PHE A 390 9.52 -2.06 10.32
N GLU A 391 8.22 -1.92 10.49
CA GLU A 391 7.44 -0.77 10.01
C GLU A 391 7.17 0.26 11.13
N GLY A 392 7.77 0.07 12.31
CA GLY A 392 7.58 0.91 13.49
C GLY A 392 6.37 0.55 14.36
N GLY A 393 5.62 -0.49 13.98
CA GLY A 393 4.51 -1.00 14.79
C GLY A 393 4.99 -1.65 16.08
N HIS A 394 4.26 -1.46 17.18
CA HIS A 394 4.56 -1.95 18.53
C HIS A 394 5.86 -1.39 19.15
N ILE A 395 6.52 -0.44 18.51
CA ILE A 395 7.71 0.26 18.98
C ILE A 395 7.29 1.59 19.59
N LYS A 396 7.76 1.92 20.78
CA LYS A 396 7.31 3.08 21.58
C LYS A 396 7.33 4.41 20.82
N TYR A 397 8.40 4.70 20.09
CA TYR A 397 8.53 5.86 19.21
C TYR A 397 8.65 5.43 17.74
N GLY A 398 8.25 4.19 17.46
CA GLY A 398 8.20 3.69 16.09
C GLY A 398 7.17 4.45 15.28
N MET A 399 7.55 4.82 14.09
CA MET A 399 6.67 5.44 13.13
C MET A 399 7.04 4.99 11.72
N ARG A 400 6.12 5.16 10.83
CA ARG A 400 6.37 4.92 9.42
C ARG A 400 7.29 6.01 8.87
N ALA A 401 7.98 5.75 7.75
CA ALA A 401 8.86 6.71 7.11
C ALA A 401 8.09 7.97 6.70
N ALA A 402 8.31 9.08 7.41
CA ALA A 402 7.68 10.38 7.20
C ALA A 402 8.63 11.48 7.66
N THR A 403 8.37 12.72 7.29
CA THR A 403 9.13 13.90 7.69
C THR A 403 9.42 13.92 9.19
N GLY A 404 10.69 14.03 9.58
CA GLY A 404 11.16 14.02 10.96
C GLY A 404 11.34 12.61 11.57
N ALA A 405 11.07 11.54 10.85
CA ALA A 405 11.42 10.19 11.31
C ALA A 405 12.93 9.98 11.23
N ILE A 406 13.54 9.47 12.30
CA ILE A 406 14.95 9.05 12.30
C ILE A 406 15.07 7.83 11.38
N GLU A 407 15.84 7.95 10.31
CA GLU A 407 16.06 6.90 9.31
C GLU A 407 17.45 6.25 9.40
N ARG A 408 18.42 6.97 9.96
CA ARG A 408 19.78 6.48 10.21
C ARG A 408 20.27 6.95 11.57
N LEU A 409 21.10 6.13 12.20
CA LEU A 409 21.66 6.41 13.51
C LEU A 409 23.06 5.82 13.63
N ARG A 410 23.96 6.59 14.24
CA ARG A 410 25.31 6.14 14.60
C ARG A 410 25.61 6.52 16.03
N ILE A 411 26.19 5.61 16.78
CA ILE A 411 26.69 5.82 18.15
C ILE A 411 28.22 5.77 18.09
N ASP A 412 28.86 6.86 18.53
CA ASP A 412 30.33 6.96 18.64
C ASP A 412 30.68 7.43 20.05
N GLY A 413 31.05 6.48 20.91
CA GLY A 413 31.18 6.71 22.35
C GLY A 413 29.85 7.18 22.97
N ASP A 414 29.86 8.38 23.56
CA ASP A 414 28.66 8.99 24.16
C ASP A 414 27.87 9.89 23.17
N LYS A 415 28.38 10.07 21.95
CA LYS A 415 27.74 10.90 20.93
C LYS A 415 26.81 10.07 20.07
N ILE A 416 25.59 10.57 19.90
CA ILE A 416 24.61 10.03 18.98
C ILE A 416 24.50 10.98 17.80
N GLN A 417 24.69 10.45 16.61
CA GLN A 417 24.44 11.15 15.35
C GLN A 417 23.24 10.46 14.68
N TYR A 418 22.28 11.23 14.25
CA TYR A 418 21.11 10.71 13.53
C TYR A 418 20.78 11.59 12.33
N GLN A 419 20.16 10.97 11.34
CA GLN A 419 19.60 11.64 10.18
C GLN A 419 18.09 11.43 10.20
N THR A 420 17.35 12.51 9.99
CA THR A 420 15.89 12.46 9.85
C THR A 420 15.48 12.68 8.40
N ILE A 421 14.34 12.10 8.03
CA ILE A 421 13.72 12.34 6.73
C ILE A 421 13.44 13.85 6.59
N ASP A 422 13.80 14.39 5.44
CA ASP A 422 13.70 15.82 5.06
C ASP A 422 14.50 16.78 5.97
N GLY A 423 15.44 16.26 6.79
CA GLY A 423 16.21 17.08 7.73
C GLY A 423 15.37 17.78 8.81
N ALA A 424 14.12 17.35 8.98
CA ALA A 424 13.19 17.96 9.94
C ALA A 424 13.51 17.55 11.40
N PRO A 425 13.06 18.31 12.41
CA PRO A 425 13.23 17.94 13.80
C PRO A 425 12.70 16.53 14.10
N PRO A 426 13.42 15.73 14.94
CA PRO A 426 13.07 14.32 15.17
C PRO A 426 11.74 14.19 15.90
N VAL A 427 10.85 13.33 15.36
CA VAL A 427 9.53 13.06 15.94
C VAL A 427 9.34 11.58 16.34
N GLY A 428 10.07 10.67 15.71
CA GLY A 428 10.05 9.24 15.96
C GLY A 428 11.13 8.50 15.17
N ILE A 429 11.02 7.19 15.01
CA ILE A 429 12.02 6.32 14.39
C ILE A 429 11.31 5.46 13.35
N CYS A 430 11.72 5.52 12.08
CA CYS A 430 11.16 4.65 11.04
C CYS A 430 11.89 3.29 10.99
N GLY A 431 11.40 2.36 10.18
CA GLY A 431 11.90 0.99 10.11
C GLY A 431 13.42 0.88 9.91
N SER A 432 13.99 1.64 8.97
CA SER A 432 15.44 1.68 8.76
C SER A 432 16.18 2.22 9.99
N GLY A 433 15.68 3.29 10.59
CA GLY A 433 16.25 3.87 11.82
C GLY A 433 16.16 2.92 13.01
N ILE A 434 15.10 2.11 13.11
CA ILE A 434 14.94 1.09 14.14
C ILE A 434 16.03 0.00 14.00
N LEU A 435 16.25 -0.48 12.78
CA LEU A 435 17.30 -1.46 12.49
C LEU A 435 18.69 -0.91 12.80
N ASP A 436 18.99 0.31 12.32
CA ASP A 436 20.24 0.98 12.64
C ASP A 436 20.41 1.16 14.15
N THR A 437 19.39 1.60 14.86
CA THR A 437 19.42 1.77 16.30
C THR A 437 19.77 0.46 17.01
N LEU A 438 19.10 -0.65 16.66
CA LEU A 438 19.39 -1.95 17.29
C LEU A 438 20.83 -2.39 17.01
N ALA A 439 21.31 -2.22 15.78
CA ALA A 439 22.67 -2.54 15.40
C ALA A 439 23.70 -1.70 16.18
N GLN A 440 23.48 -0.39 16.28
CA GLN A 440 24.37 0.52 17.01
C GLN A 440 24.37 0.27 18.51
N LEU A 441 23.21 -0.04 19.13
CA LEU A 441 23.13 -0.42 20.53
C LEU A 441 23.95 -1.70 20.83
N TYR A 442 23.90 -2.67 19.91
CA TYR A 442 24.69 -3.89 20.03
C TYR A 442 26.19 -3.62 19.86
N LEU A 443 26.60 -2.87 18.83
CA LEU A 443 28.00 -2.54 18.57
C LEU A 443 28.61 -1.70 19.70
N ALA A 444 27.84 -0.76 20.28
CA ALA A 444 28.24 0.04 21.42
C ALA A 444 28.17 -0.71 22.76
N LYS A 445 27.79 -2.01 22.75
CA LYS A 445 27.63 -2.85 23.95
C LYS A 445 26.65 -2.26 24.97
N ILE A 446 25.64 -1.54 24.52
CA ILE A 446 24.52 -1.05 25.34
C ILE A 446 23.51 -2.17 25.55
N ILE A 447 23.37 -3.05 24.55
CA ILE A 447 22.70 -4.35 24.69
C ILE A 447 23.71 -5.48 24.53
N ASP A 448 23.49 -6.56 25.26
CA ASP A 448 24.28 -7.78 25.15
C ASP A 448 23.84 -8.67 23.97
N ALA A 449 24.50 -9.82 23.78
CA ALA A 449 24.16 -10.77 22.72
C ALA A 449 22.73 -11.35 22.84
N GLY A 450 22.16 -11.35 24.05
CA GLY A 450 20.77 -11.73 24.32
C GLY A 450 19.77 -10.59 24.13
N GLY A 451 20.24 -9.38 23.75
CA GLY A 451 19.41 -8.19 23.59
C GLY A 451 19.00 -7.51 24.89
N ARG A 452 19.66 -7.82 26.02
CA ARG A 452 19.37 -7.20 27.30
C ARG A 452 20.13 -5.89 27.44
N MET A 453 19.44 -4.79 27.80
CA MET A 453 20.08 -3.50 28.09
C MET A 453 20.87 -3.56 29.41
N THR A 454 22.08 -3.02 29.40
CA THR A 454 22.98 -2.97 30.55
C THR A 454 22.75 -1.69 31.35
N ASN A 455 22.62 -1.81 32.69
CA ASN A 455 22.23 -0.72 33.60
C ASN A 455 23.26 0.41 33.75
N ASN A 456 24.54 0.15 33.50
CA ASN A 456 25.63 1.08 33.80
C ASN A 456 26.17 1.76 32.53
N ARG A 457 25.29 2.28 31.70
CA ARG A 457 25.66 3.00 30.47
C ARG A 457 25.06 4.39 30.48
N PRO A 458 25.77 5.40 29.94
CA PRO A 458 25.19 6.70 29.67
C PRO A 458 23.91 6.58 28.86
N ARG A 459 22.92 7.44 29.10
CA ARG A 459 21.63 7.48 28.42
C ARG A 459 20.72 6.26 28.65
N VAL A 460 21.12 5.26 29.45
CA VAL A 460 20.23 4.16 29.89
C VAL A 460 19.58 4.55 31.20
N ARG A 461 18.25 4.45 31.28
CA ARG A 461 17.49 4.72 32.49
C ARG A 461 16.39 3.69 32.74
N ALA A 462 15.89 3.65 33.97
CA ALA A 462 14.76 2.82 34.34
C ALA A 462 13.45 3.34 33.70
N TYR A 463 12.64 2.45 33.16
CA TYR A 463 11.33 2.75 32.58
C TYR A 463 10.36 1.59 32.81
N LYS A 464 9.26 1.82 33.54
CA LYS A 464 8.20 0.81 33.80
C LYS A 464 8.76 -0.56 34.25
N GLY A 465 9.71 -0.58 35.18
CA GLY A 465 10.35 -1.81 35.66
C GLY A 465 11.37 -2.46 34.72
N GLN A 466 11.65 -1.85 33.59
CA GLN A 466 12.65 -2.26 32.59
C GLN A 466 13.62 -1.11 32.32
N HIS A 467 14.36 -1.19 31.22
CA HIS A 467 15.30 -0.15 30.80
C HIS A 467 14.87 0.44 29.45
N GLU A 468 15.21 1.71 29.26
CA GLU A 468 15.15 2.38 27.96
C GLU A 468 16.43 3.17 27.72
N PHE A 469 16.82 3.30 26.46
CA PHE A 469 17.94 4.10 26.00
C PHE A 469 17.42 5.37 25.33
N ILE A 470 17.98 6.52 25.70
CA ILE A 470 17.62 7.84 25.18
C ILE A 470 18.38 8.10 23.89
N LEU A 471 17.68 8.20 22.78
CA LEU A 471 18.23 8.55 21.46
C LEU A 471 18.33 10.06 21.28
N VAL A 472 17.24 10.76 21.58
CA VAL A 472 17.16 12.23 21.48
C VAL A 472 16.64 12.77 22.79
N ASP A 473 17.37 13.68 23.39
CA ASP A 473 17.04 14.26 24.69
C ASP A 473 15.86 15.25 24.61
N LYS A 474 15.25 15.53 25.74
CA LYS A 474 14.17 16.51 25.88
C LYS A 474 14.61 17.92 25.49
N GLU A 475 15.86 18.25 25.80
CA GLU A 475 16.50 19.53 25.49
C GLU A 475 16.62 19.72 23.97
N GLU A 476 17.09 18.70 23.24
CA GLU A 476 17.19 18.68 21.79
C GLU A 476 15.82 18.80 21.10
N ARG A 477 14.74 18.46 21.82
CA ARG A 477 13.36 18.50 21.33
C ARG A 477 12.55 19.71 21.78
N ASN A 478 13.22 20.77 22.23
CA ASN A 478 12.55 21.98 22.72
C ASN A 478 11.52 21.69 23.82
N GLY A 479 11.86 20.81 24.77
CA GLY A 479 11.02 20.46 25.90
C GLY A 479 10.00 19.33 25.64
N LYS A 480 9.86 18.81 24.41
CA LYS A 480 9.04 17.63 24.13
C LYS A 480 9.67 16.37 24.74
N PRO A 481 8.88 15.32 25.03
CA PRO A 481 9.41 14.07 25.58
C PRO A 481 10.59 13.50 24.77
N ALA A 482 11.60 12.97 25.44
CA ALA A 482 12.75 12.36 24.79
C ALA A 482 12.33 11.18 23.92
N ILE A 483 12.98 10.99 22.76
CA ILE A 483 12.80 9.80 21.92
C ILE A 483 13.68 8.69 22.50
N THR A 484 13.08 7.57 22.80
CA THR A 484 13.75 6.44 23.46
C THR A 484 13.45 5.14 22.75
N ILE A 485 14.32 4.14 22.91
CA ILE A 485 14.04 2.75 22.60
C ILE A 485 14.02 1.93 23.89
N THR A 486 13.01 1.12 24.08
CA THR A 486 12.80 0.36 25.31
C THR A 486 13.31 -1.07 25.18
N GLN A 487 13.47 -1.76 26.31
CA GLN A 487 13.76 -3.20 26.32
C GLN A 487 12.66 -4.00 25.60
N HIS A 488 11.41 -3.54 25.69
CA HIS A 488 10.30 -4.16 24.96
C HIS A 488 10.48 -4.01 23.44
N ASP A 489 10.85 -2.82 22.97
CA ASP A 489 11.09 -2.59 21.53
C ASP A 489 12.19 -3.51 20.99
N VAL A 490 13.26 -3.73 21.77
CA VAL A 490 14.32 -4.69 21.41
C VAL A 490 13.75 -6.11 21.30
N ARG A 491 12.80 -6.51 22.17
CA ARG A 491 12.16 -7.84 22.11
C ARG A 491 11.29 -7.99 20.87
N GLU A 492 10.51 -6.98 20.50
CA GLU A 492 9.70 -7.00 19.28
C GLU A 492 10.58 -7.22 18.04
N LEU A 493 11.72 -6.51 17.96
CA LEU A 493 12.68 -6.69 16.86
C LEU A 493 13.33 -8.08 16.86
N GLN A 494 13.62 -8.64 18.04
CA GLN A 494 14.14 -10.01 18.16
C GLN A 494 13.12 -11.04 17.67
N LEU A 495 11.83 -10.86 17.97
CA LEU A 495 10.76 -11.75 17.51
C LEU A 495 10.63 -11.70 16.00
N ALA A 496 10.60 -10.50 15.40
CA ALA A 496 10.55 -10.33 13.95
C ALA A 496 11.75 -11.02 13.26
N LYS A 497 12.97 -10.78 13.77
CA LYS A 497 14.20 -11.40 13.27
C LYS A 497 14.19 -12.94 13.42
N ALA A 498 13.66 -13.45 14.53
CA ALA A 498 13.54 -14.88 14.76
C ALA A 498 12.57 -15.54 13.79
N ALA A 499 11.43 -14.90 13.48
CA ALA A 499 10.48 -15.40 12.49
C ALA A 499 11.14 -15.55 11.10
N ILE A 500 11.86 -14.51 10.64
CA ILE A 500 12.60 -14.55 9.36
C ILE A 500 13.66 -15.65 9.36
N ARG A 501 14.44 -15.74 10.46
CA ARG A 501 15.47 -16.79 10.60
C ARG A 501 14.86 -18.19 10.53
N THR A 502 13.72 -18.41 11.18
CA THR A 502 13.00 -19.68 11.13
C THR A 502 12.57 -20.03 9.72
N GLY A 503 12.00 -19.07 8.97
CA GLY A 503 11.63 -19.28 7.57
C GLY A 503 12.82 -19.67 6.70
N ILE A 504 13.95 -19.00 6.84
CA ILE A 504 15.18 -19.34 6.13
C ILE A 504 15.64 -20.78 6.48
N GLN A 505 15.62 -21.11 7.77
CA GLN A 505 16.03 -22.43 8.25
C GLN A 505 15.15 -23.55 7.67
N VAL A 506 13.82 -23.37 7.72
CA VAL A 506 12.86 -24.32 7.16
C VAL A 506 13.11 -24.55 5.66
N LEU A 507 13.34 -23.47 4.90
CA LEU A 507 13.63 -23.59 3.48
C LEU A 507 14.96 -24.33 3.20
N LEU A 508 16.00 -24.09 4.00
CA LEU A 508 17.27 -24.79 3.89
C LEU A 508 17.11 -26.29 4.18
N GLU A 509 16.42 -26.64 5.26
CA GLU A 509 16.16 -28.03 5.65
C GLU A 509 15.31 -28.79 4.63
N THR A 510 14.31 -28.12 4.01
CA THR A 510 13.47 -28.75 2.99
C THR A 510 14.11 -28.85 1.61
N SER A 511 15.19 -28.11 1.38
CA SER A 511 15.87 -28.08 0.06
C SER A 511 17.08 -29.03 -0.03
N GLY A 512 17.50 -29.65 1.05
CA GLY A 512 18.60 -30.63 1.14
C GLY A 512 19.95 -29.96 1.18
#